data_031aa318af04413de4030806d4c52528
#
_entry.id   031aa318af04413de4030806d4c52528
#
_cell.length_a   1.000
_cell.length_b   1.000
_cell.length_c   1.000
_cell.angle_alpha   90.00
_cell.angle_beta   90.00
_cell.angle_gamma   90.00
#
_symmetry.space_group_name_H-M   'P 1'
#
loop_
_entity.id
_entity.type
_entity.pdbx_description
1 polymer ?
#
loop_
_entity_poly.entity_id
_entity_poly.type
_entity_poly.pdbx_seq_one_letter_code
_entity_poly.pdbx_strand_id
1 'polypeptide(L)'
;MHRTLNPGLLGFRAMNVIHLKKMFLSKWTAQEPLKKEKHFLVTKVMLPQTPDGRIEWIEIEAVYTQATAQLRWRELRDQAKWRRGWA
;
A
#
# COMPACT_ATOMS: atom_id res chain seq x y z
N MET A 1 8.86 -9.16 -30.49
CA MET A 1 8.23 -9.00 -29.98
C MET A 1 8.06 -9.02 -29.40
N HIS A 2 8.03 -8.88 -29.01
CA HIS A 2 7.41 -8.67 -28.33
C HIS A 2 7.14 -8.40 -27.55
N ARG A 3 7.53 -8.45 -27.71
CA ARG A 3 7.00 -8.11 -26.93
C ARG A 3 6.53 -7.60 -26.49
N THR A 4 6.56 -7.41 -26.62
CA THR A 4 5.84 -6.73 -26.05
C THR A 4 5.42 -6.49 -25.55
N LEU A 5 5.51 -6.46 -25.44
CA LEU A 5 4.75 -5.99 -24.90
C LEU A 5 4.38 -6.11 -24.29
N ASN A 6 4.71 -5.85 -23.92
CA ASN A 6 4.17 -5.94 -23.09
C ASN A 6 3.07 -5.77 -22.97
N PRO A 7 2.70 -6.37 -22.98
CA PRO A 7 1.42 -6.23 -23.00
C PRO A 7 0.96 -5.95 -21.75
N GLY A 8 1.55 -6.40 -21.04
CA GLY A 8 1.19 -6.14 -19.81
C GLY A 8 1.03 -4.80 -19.62
N LEU A 9 1.68 -4.19 -20.34
CA LEU A 9 1.58 -2.81 -20.30
C LEU A 9 0.27 -2.35 -20.76
N LEU A 10 -0.41 -3.14 -21.57
CA LEU A 10 -1.70 -2.76 -22.05
C LEU A 10 -2.74 -3.25 -21.07
N GLY A 11 -3.50 -2.34 -20.54
CA GLY A 11 -4.50 -2.70 -19.59
C GLY A 11 -3.97 -3.00 -18.22
N PHE A 12 -2.67 -2.92 -18.04
CA PHE A 12 -2.12 -3.07 -16.72
C PHE A 12 -2.27 -1.80 -15.98
N ARG A 13 -2.70 -1.94 -14.79
CA ARG A 13 -2.62 -0.90 -13.84
C ARG A 13 -1.19 -0.84 -13.33
N ALA A 14 -0.64 0.35 -13.24
CA ALA A 14 0.66 0.52 -12.64
C ALA A 14 0.58 0.13 -11.18
N MET A 15 1.63 -0.49 -10.67
CA MET A 15 1.66 -0.97 -9.30
C MET A 15 2.86 -0.41 -8.57
N ASN A 16 2.64 -0.03 -7.31
CA ASN A 16 3.73 0.37 -6.45
C ASN A 16 4.57 -0.85 -6.10
N VAL A 17 5.89 -0.71 -6.15
CA VAL A 17 6.78 -1.77 -5.71
C VAL A 17 6.85 -1.70 -4.19
N ILE A 18 6.60 -2.83 -3.53
CA ILE A 18 6.56 -2.88 -2.08
C ILE A 18 7.54 -3.92 -1.58
N HIS A 19 8.42 -3.49 -0.68
CA HIS A 19 9.35 -4.40 0.01
C HIS A 19 8.83 -4.61 1.42
N LEU A 20 8.42 -5.82 1.73
CA LEU A 20 7.80 -6.12 3.02
C LEU A 20 8.69 -5.73 4.20
N LYS A 21 10.01 -5.84 4.04
CA LYS A 21 10.93 -5.46 5.10
C LYS A 21 10.92 -3.97 5.41
N LYS A 22 10.44 -3.17 4.46
CA LYS A 22 10.39 -1.72 4.62
C LYS A 22 8.96 -1.22 4.78
N MET A 23 8.03 -2.12 5.02
CA MET A 23 6.62 -1.78 5.13
C MET A 23 6.35 -0.95 6.39
N PHE A 24 6.92 -1.35 7.51
CA PHE A 24 6.69 -0.67 8.79
C PHE A 24 7.18 0.77 8.71
N LEU A 25 6.33 1.69 9.10
CA LEU A 25 6.57 3.14 9.08
C LEU A 25 6.73 3.70 7.67
N SER A 26 6.32 2.97 6.63
CA SER A 26 6.31 3.53 5.29
C SER A 26 5.19 4.56 5.17
N LYS A 27 5.42 5.56 4.32
CA LYS A 27 4.55 6.71 4.15
C LYS A 27 3.77 6.59 2.86
N TRP A 28 2.50 6.93 2.91
CA TRP A 28 1.61 6.79 1.76
C TRP A 28 0.67 7.98 1.66
N THR A 29 0.24 8.28 0.44
CA THR A 29 -0.72 9.33 0.17
C THR A 29 -1.93 8.72 -0.51
N ALA A 30 -3.12 8.96 0.04
CA ALA A 30 -4.35 8.52 -0.60
C ALA A 30 -4.62 9.39 -1.82
N GLN A 31 -4.86 8.74 -2.95
CA GLN A 31 -5.13 9.47 -4.20
C GLN A 31 -6.50 10.11 -4.20
N GLU A 32 -7.45 9.52 -3.46
CA GLU A 32 -8.80 10.08 -3.32
C GLU A 32 -9.10 10.18 -1.83
N PRO A 33 -8.55 11.20 -1.16
CA PRO A 33 -8.69 11.30 0.29
C PRO A 33 -10.12 11.57 0.73
N LEU A 34 -10.50 10.95 1.85
CA LEU A 34 -11.77 11.17 2.50
C LEU A 34 -11.52 11.87 3.82
N LYS A 35 -12.44 12.76 4.20
CA LYS A 35 -12.38 13.45 5.50
C LYS A 35 -11.04 14.15 5.74
N LYS A 36 -10.42 14.64 4.68
CA LYS A 36 -9.11 15.30 4.75
C LYS A 36 -8.00 14.35 5.17
N GLU A 37 -8.24 13.06 5.17
CA GLU A 37 -7.20 12.08 5.49
C GLU A 37 -6.45 11.73 4.24
N LYS A 38 -5.36 12.43 4.02
CA LYS A 38 -4.57 12.28 2.80
C LYS A 38 -3.28 11.51 3.04
N HIS A 39 -2.58 11.82 4.13
CA HIS A 39 -1.29 11.21 4.43
C HIS A 39 -1.45 10.11 5.47
N PHE A 40 -0.83 8.97 5.18
CA PHE A 40 -0.94 7.79 6.03
C PHE A 40 0.44 7.20 6.32
N LEU A 41 0.53 6.52 7.43
CA LEU A 41 1.74 5.83 7.88
C LEU A 41 1.37 4.40 8.23
N VAL A 42 2.18 3.44 7.81
CA VAL A 42 1.98 2.06 8.25
C VAL A 42 2.53 1.94 9.66
N THR A 43 1.64 1.72 10.62
CA THR A 43 2.02 1.68 12.03
C THR A 43 2.14 0.28 12.59
N LYS A 44 1.69 -0.72 11.86
CA LYS A 44 1.77 -2.09 12.33
C LYS A 44 1.75 -3.04 11.15
N VAL A 45 2.54 -4.09 11.24
CA VAL A 45 2.52 -5.19 10.28
C VAL A 45 2.13 -6.43 11.07
N MET A 46 0.99 -7.01 10.74
CA MET A 46 0.49 -8.18 11.46
C MET A 46 1.24 -9.40 10.99
N LEU A 47 2.00 -10.01 11.91
CA LEU A 47 2.76 -11.20 11.58
C LEU A 47 1.82 -12.42 11.55
N PRO A 48 2.08 -13.38 10.65
CA PRO A 48 1.25 -14.57 10.60
C PRO A 48 1.40 -15.38 11.88
N GLN A 49 0.35 -16.12 12.22
CA GLN A 49 0.35 -16.92 13.43
C GLN A 49 1.06 -18.25 13.26
N THR A 50 1.35 -18.65 12.04
CA THR A 50 2.03 -19.91 11.74
C THR A 50 3.32 -19.62 11.00
N PRO A 51 4.33 -20.51 11.13
CA PRO A 51 5.61 -20.29 10.43
C PRO A 51 5.50 -20.22 8.92
N ASP A 52 4.54 -20.93 8.32
CA ASP A 52 4.36 -20.90 6.87
C ASP A 52 3.38 -19.82 6.45
N GLY A 53 2.83 -19.06 7.37
CA GLY A 53 1.89 -18.02 7.04
C GLY A 53 2.55 -16.84 6.37
N ARG A 54 1.74 -16.01 5.72
CA ARG A 54 2.23 -14.83 5.01
C ARG A 54 1.63 -13.59 5.63
N ILE A 55 2.37 -12.49 5.54
CA ILE A 55 1.84 -11.20 5.95
C ILE A 55 0.72 -10.83 4.99
N GLU A 56 -0.45 -10.51 5.54
CA GLU A 56 -1.58 -10.05 4.76
C GLU A 56 -2.08 -8.70 5.22
N TRP A 57 -2.08 -8.47 6.51
CA TRP A 57 -2.71 -7.30 7.09
C TRP A 57 -1.71 -6.34 7.68
N ILE A 58 -2.02 -5.07 7.52
CA ILE A 58 -1.26 -3.99 8.13
C ILE A 58 -2.24 -3.05 8.80
N GLU A 59 -1.72 -2.21 9.68
CA GLU A 59 -2.47 -1.11 10.22
C GLU A 59 -1.90 0.18 9.66
N ILE A 60 -2.78 1.05 9.20
CA ILE A 60 -2.37 2.37 8.74
C ILE A 60 -2.98 3.42 9.66
N GLU A 61 -2.31 4.53 9.79
CA GLU A 61 -2.78 5.64 10.61
C GLU A 61 -2.79 6.90 9.76
N ALA A 62 -3.93 7.60 9.75
CA ALA A 62 -4.04 8.89 9.09
C ALA A 62 -3.30 9.91 9.94
N VAL A 63 -2.32 10.58 9.35
CA VAL A 63 -1.46 11.50 10.09
C VAL A 63 -2.25 12.64 10.68
N TYR A 64 -3.21 13.16 9.91
CA TYR A 64 -3.96 14.32 10.33
C TYR A 64 -4.89 14.05 11.51
N THR A 65 -5.62 12.95 11.47
CA THR A 65 -6.64 12.65 12.48
C THR A 65 -6.17 11.63 13.50
N GLN A 66 -5.08 10.91 13.19
CA GLN A 66 -4.58 9.78 13.98
C GLN A 66 -5.55 8.60 14.02
N ALA A 67 -6.54 8.60 13.14
CA ALA A 67 -7.43 7.45 13.01
C ALA A 67 -6.68 6.28 12.38
N THR A 68 -6.92 5.08 12.89
CA THR A 68 -6.27 3.87 12.38
C THR A 68 -7.27 2.97 11.69
N ALA A 69 -6.78 2.15 10.78
CA ALA A 69 -7.59 1.18 10.08
C ALA A 69 -6.73 0.00 9.67
N GLN A 70 -7.35 -1.16 9.55
CA GLN A 70 -6.67 -2.33 9.03
C GLN A 70 -6.87 -2.41 7.53
N LEU A 71 -5.81 -2.81 6.85
CA LEU A 71 -5.80 -2.85 5.40
C LEU A 71 -4.96 -4.03 4.95
N ARG A 72 -5.33 -4.66 3.85
CA ARG A 72 -4.44 -5.66 3.26
C ARG A 72 -3.30 -4.92 2.59
N TRP A 73 -2.06 -5.33 2.88
CA TRP A 73 -0.90 -4.61 2.34
C TRP A 73 -0.91 -4.53 0.81
N ARG A 74 -1.54 -5.53 0.17
CA ARG A 74 -1.59 -5.56 -1.30
C ARG A 74 -2.35 -4.39 -1.88
N GLU A 75 -3.24 -3.77 -1.11
CA GLU A 75 -3.97 -2.61 -1.62
C GLU A 75 -3.06 -1.42 -1.85
N LEU A 76 -1.94 -1.35 -1.15
CA LEU A 76 -0.97 -0.27 -1.37
C LEU A 76 -0.28 -0.38 -2.73
N ARG A 77 -0.39 -1.53 -3.40
CA ARG A 77 0.19 -1.72 -4.72
C ARG A 77 -0.59 -0.98 -5.80
N ASP A 78 -1.82 -0.60 -5.52
CA ASP A 78 -2.69 0.02 -6.51
C ASP A 78 -2.39 1.51 -6.59
N GLN A 79 -1.73 1.92 -7.66
CA GLN A 79 -1.37 3.33 -7.86
C GLN A 79 -2.58 4.24 -8.08
N ALA A 80 -3.72 3.68 -8.43
CA ALA A 80 -4.93 4.48 -8.55
C ALA A 80 -5.43 4.95 -7.20
N LYS A 81 -5.10 4.20 -6.14
CA LYS A 81 -5.58 4.50 -4.79
C LYS A 81 -4.50 5.08 -3.90
N TRP A 82 -3.25 4.67 -4.09
CA TRP A 82 -2.18 5.01 -3.18
C TRP A 82 -0.94 5.48 -3.90
N ARG A 83 -0.31 6.49 -3.37
CA ARG A 83 0.96 6.99 -3.86
C ARG A 83 1.98 6.83 -2.74
N ARG A 84 3.16 6.34 -3.10
CA ARG A 84 4.23 6.17 -2.11
C ARG A 84 4.74 7.54 -1.68
N GLY A 85 5.01 7.68 -0.39
CA GLY A 85 5.51 8.91 0.17
C GLY A 85 4.38 9.88 0.46
N TRP A 86 4.73 11.01 1.04
CA TRP A 86 3.75 12.07 1.31
C TRP A 86 3.91 13.14 0.25
N ALA A 87 2.83 13.41 -0.45
CA ALA A 87 2.82 14.41 -1.54
C ALA A 87 2.10 15.68 -1.13
#